data_7311c464dd3ae8a41924978d8fc11e61
#
_entry.id   7311c464dd3ae8a41924978d8fc11e61
#
_cell.length_a   1.000
_cell.length_b   1.000
_cell.length_c   1.000
_cell.angle_alpha   90.00
_cell.angle_beta   90.00
_cell.angle_gamma   90.00
#
_symmetry.space_group_name_H-M   'P 1'
#
loop_
_entity.id
_entity.type
_entity.pdbx_description
1 polymer ?
#
loop_
_entity_poly.entity_id
_entity_poly.type
_entity_poly.pdbx_seq_one_letter_code
_entity_poly.pdbx_strand_id
1 'polypeptide(L)'
;MWTSAASARMRGPPASGGIQCTEASTAPGAVADEPEHVRFVQSWGRSIQHDGGMTSESWHISERIDRPADEVYAYASIPANLPRWAPGLGNSVEEADGQWFVDTPTERVRFAFAPRNDLGVLDHYLTLNSGEVIYVPMRVIADESGSEVVFTVRRRPGMTDDEFKADGDAVAADLARLKRVLEE
;
A
#
# COMPACT_ATOMS: atom_id res chain seq x y z
N MET A 1 9.89 -10.24 3.23
CA MET A 1 9.50 -10.70 1.86
C MET A 1 8.01 -10.52 1.71
N TRP A 2 7.57 -9.30 1.41
CA TRP A 2 6.16 -8.86 1.38
C TRP A 2 5.37 -9.38 0.18
N THR A 3 6.03 -10.05 -0.72
CA THR A 3 5.44 -10.62 -1.92
C THR A 3 5.79 -12.08 -2.03
N SER A 4 5.22 -12.91 -1.16
CA SER A 4 5.13 -14.33 -1.46
C SER A 4 4.12 -14.49 -2.60
N ALA A 5 4.62 -14.44 -3.83
CA ALA A 5 3.84 -14.73 -5.02
C ALA A 5 3.64 -16.24 -5.11
N ALA A 6 2.60 -16.74 -4.47
CA ALA A 6 2.11 -18.07 -4.77
C ALA A 6 1.54 -18.07 -6.19
N SER A 7 2.20 -18.76 -7.08
CA SER A 7 1.75 -19.04 -8.45
C SER A 7 0.49 -19.90 -8.40
N ALA A 8 -0.69 -19.27 -8.34
CA ALA A 8 -1.96 -19.94 -8.45
C ALA A 8 -2.33 -20.09 -9.93
N ARG A 9 -2.35 -21.30 -10.44
CA ARG A 9 -2.84 -21.65 -11.79
C ARG A 9 -4.31 -21.28 -11.89
N MET A 10 -4.62 -20.36 -12.78
CA MET A 10 -5.97 -19.93 -13.12
C MET A 10 -6.73 -21.05 -13.85
N ARG A 11 -7.91 -21.39 -13.29
CA ARG A 11 -9.00 -22.00 -14.07
C ARG A 11 -10.03 -20.90 -14.29
N GLY A 12 -10.30 -20.57 -15.55
CA GLY A 12 -11.24 -19.55 -15.93
C GLY A 12 -12.70 -19.91 -15.58
N PRO A 13 -13.55 -18.91 -15.30
CA PRO A 13 -14.99 -19.09 -15.12
C PRO A 13 -15.74 -19.09 -16.46
N PRO A 14 -16.93 -19.73 -16.53
CA PRO A 14 -17.74 -19.78 -17.73
C PRO A 14 -18.51 -18.48 -17.96
N ALA A 15 -18.73 -18.16 -19.24
CA ALA A 15 -19.52 -17.04 -19.70
C ALA A 15 -21.03 -17.24 -19.47
N SER A 16 -21.71 -16.22 -19.00
CA SER A 16 -23.17 -16.04 -19.29
C SER A 16 -23.68 -14.64 -19.02
N GLY A 17 -24.39 -14.07 -20.00
CA GLY A 17 -25.64 -13.36 -19.84
C GLY A 17 -25.59 -11.85 -19.68
N GLY A 18 -25.77 -11.12 -20.77
CA GLY A 18 -26.00 -9.67 -20.82
C GLY A 18 -27.34 -9.23 -20.20
N ILE A 19 -27.31 -8.06 -19.58
CA ILE A 19 -28.47 -7.19 -19.41
C ILE A 19 -28.08 -5.78 -19.85
N GLN A 20 -28.75 -5.28 -20.88
CA GLN A 20 -28.69 -3.88 -21.32
C GLN A 20 -29.49 -3.02 -20.35
N CYS A 21 -28.91 -1.94 -19.87
CA CYS A 21 -29.64 -0.81 -19.31
C CYS A 21 -29.23 0.48 -20.02
N THR A 22 -30.23 1.16 -20.49
CA THR A 22 -30.31 2.36 -21.32
C THR A 22 -29.71 3.61 -20.65
N GLU A 23 -29.15 4.46 -21.50
CA GLU A 23 -28.51 5.74 -21.22
C GLU A 23 -29.44 6.77 -20.58
N ALA A 24 -28.91 7.57 -19.68
CA ALA A 24 -29.34 8.93 -19.41
C ALA A 24 -28.16 9.87 -19.52
N SER A 25 -28.12 10.61 -20.59
CA SER A 25 -27.20 11.71 -20.90
C SER A 25 -27.43 12.89 -19.96
N THR A 26 -26.41 13.31 -19.22
CA THR A 26 -26.28 14.70 -18.77
C THR A 26 -24.78 15.00 -18.64
N ALA A 27 -24.29 15.85 -19.52
CA ALA A 27 -22.95 16.39 -19.48
C ALA A 27 -22.84 17.47 -18.40
N PRO A 28 -21.81 17.50 -17.60
CA PRO A 28 -21.34 18.71 -16.92
C PRO A 28 -19.96 19.12 -17.43
N GLY A 29 -19.77 20.43 -17.40
CA GLY A 29 -18.69 21.22 -17.91
C GLY A 29 -17.28 20.76 -17.54
N ALA A 30 -16.36 21.18 -18.40
CA ALA A 30 -14.93 20.97 -18.27
C ALA A 30 -14.42 21.49 -16.92
N VAL A 31 -14.01 20.56 -16.07
CA VAL A 31 -13.20 20.82 -14.87
C VAL A 31 -11.74 20.80 -15.30
N ALA A 32 -11.01 21.84 -14.90
CA ALA A 32 -9.60 22.04 -15.16
C ALA A 32 -8.74 20.81 -14.84
N ASP A 33 -7.69 20.68 -15.61
CA ASP A 33 -6.65 19.64 -15.62
C ASP A 33 -6.15 19.32 -14.21
N GLU A 34 -6.78 18.36 -13.55
CA GLU A 34 -6.27 17.76 -12.30
C GLU A 34 -5.15 16.80 -12.66
N PRO A 35 -4.01 16.83 -11.93
CA PRO A 35 -2.89 15.94 -12.19
C PRO A 35 -3.31 14.47 -12.10
N GLU A 36 -2.79 13.62 -13.00
CA GLU A 36 -3.19 12.21 -13.16
C GLU A 36 -3.16 11.38 -11.86
N HIS A 37 -2.30 11.73 -10.91
CA HIS A 37 -2.26 11.07 -9.61
C HIS A 37 -3.51 11.31 -8.76
N VAL A 38 -4.19 12.45 -8.90
CA VAL A 38 -5.46 12.74 -8.21
C VAL A 38 -6.60 11.93 -8.82
N ARG A 39 -6.63 11.78 -10.15
CA ARG A 39 -7.60 10.92 -10.85
C ARG A 39 -7.44 9.45 -10.47
N PHE A 40 -6.21 9.02 -10.24
CA PHE A 40 -5.90 7.66 -9.80
C PHE A 40 -6.52 7.35 -8.43
N VAL A 41 -6.38 8.25 -7.45
CA VAL A 41 -6.95 8.08 -6.10
C VAL A 41 -8.48 8.12 -6.12
N GLN A 42 -9.10 8.95 -6.97
CA GLN A 42 -10.57 9.03 -7.09
C GLN A 42 -11.20 7.79 -7.74
N SER A 43 -10.48 7.10 -8.63
CA SER A 43 -10.98 5.86 -9.23
C SER A 43 -11.06 4.70 -8.23
N TRP A 44 -10.39 4.78 -7.10
CA TRP A 44 -10.28 3.74 -6.10
C TRP A 44 -11.46 3.65 -5.14
N GLY A 45 -12.17 4.75 -4.91
CA GLY A 45 -13.37 4.76 -4.08
C GLY A 45 -14.52 3.90 -4.63
N ARG A 46 -14.39 3.39 -5.85
CA ARG A 46 -15.42 2.57 -6.50
C ARG A 46 -15.08 1.07 -6.61
N SER A 47 -13.88 0.66 -6.24
CA SER A 47 -13.45 -0.75 -6.39
C SER A 47 -13.32 -1.53 -5.09
N ILE A 48 -13.74 -0.97 -3.96
CA ILE A 48 -13.94 -1.77 -2.76
C ILE A 48 -15.32 -2.44 -2.89
N GLN A 49 -15.43 -3.41 -3.78
CA GLN A 49 -16.52 -4.36 -3.72
C GLN A 49 -16.22 -5.27 -2.53
N HIS A 50 -16.95 -5.09 -1.46
CA HIS A 50 -17.05 -6.08 -0.39
C HIS A 50 -17.78 -7.27 -0.98
N ASP A 51 -17.01 -8.21 -1.52
CA ASP A 51 -17.54 -9.53 -1.81
C ASP A 51 -17.83 -10.21 -0.47
N GLY A 52 -19.09 -10.61 -0.30
CA GLY A 52 -19.66 -10.96 1.01
C GLY A 52 -18.93 -12.08 1.71
N GLY A 53 -18.41 -11.78 2.88
CA GLY A 53 -18.24 -12.74 3.95
C GLY A 53 -16.93 -13.50 4.01
N MET A 54 -15.85 -12.85 4.37
CA MET A 54 -14.83 -13.33 5.31
C MET A 54 -14.06 -12.09 5.79
N THR A 55 -14.10 -11.82 7.09
CA THR A 55 -13.20 -10.83 7.69
C THR A 55 -11.77 -11.33 7.48
N SER A 56 -11.01 -10.67 6.62
CA SER A 56 -9.60 -11.03 6.45
C SER A 56 -8.87 -10.76 7.77
N GLU A 57 -8.16 -11.75 8.26
CA GLU A 57 -7.30 -11.60 9.43
C GLU A 57 -6.27 -10.49 9.17
N SER A 58 -6.05 -9.65 10.17
CA SER A 58 -5.05 -8.58 10.10
C SER A 58 -4.28 -8.46 11.41
N TRP A 59 -2.99 -8.14 11.30
CA TRP A 59 -2.14 -7.79 12.43
C TRP A 59 -1.77 -6.32 12.35
N HIS A 60 -1.84 -5.65 13.49
CA HIS A 60 -1.33 -4.31 13.68
C HIS A 60 0.03 -4.42 14.36
N ILE A 61 1.08 -4.00 13.65
CA ILE A 61 2.45 -3.98 14.13
C ILE A 61 2.80 -2.53 14.37
N SER A 62 3.26 -2.21 15.56
CA SER A 62 3.66 -0.85 15.89
C SER A 62 5.08 -0.79 16.43
N GLU A 63 5.72 0.37 16.22
CA GLU A 63 7.03 0.71 16.74
C GLU A 63 7.00 2.15 17.25
N ARG A 64 7.46 2.34 18.50
CA ARG A 64 7.63 3.66 19.08
C ARG A 64 8.97 4.24 18.66
N ILE A 65 8.95 5.49 18.16
CA ILE A 65 10.13 6.25 17.74
C ILE A 65 10.23 7.52 18.59
N ASP A 66 11.40 7.76 19.18
CA ASP A 66 11.64 8.95 20.03
C ASP A 66 11.96 10.18 19.15
N ARG A 67 11.10 10.43 18.17
CA ARG A 67 11.09 11.61 17.29
C ARG A 67 9.67 12.12 17.11
N PRO A 68 9.49 13.43 16.90
CA PRO A 68 8.19 14.02 16.60
C PRO A 68 7.53 13.37 15.38
N ALA A 69 6.20 13.23 15.40
CA ALA A 69 5.45 12.55 14.35
C ALA A 69 5.61 13.20 12.96
N ASP A 70 5.76 14.51 12.90
CA ASP A 70 5.99 15.25 11.65
C ASP A 70 7.37 14.95 11.05
N GLU A 71 8.41 14.78 11.85
CA GLU A 71 9.74 14.36 11.40
C GLU A 71 9.71 12.93 10.84
N VAL A 72 9.06 12.00 11.57
CA VAL A 72 8.92 10.61 11.14
C VAL A 72 8.12 10.53 9.85
N TYR A 73 7.00 11.25 9.77
CA TYR A 73 6.17 11.32 8.57
C TYR A 73 6.94 11.91 7.39
N ALA A 74 7.64 13.04 7.60
CA ALA A 74 8.40 13.69 6.55
C ALA A 74 9.47 12.77 5.94
N TYR A 75 10.14 11.96 6.76
CA TYR A 75 11.15 11.01 6.30
C TYR A 75 10.53 9.78 5.63
N ALA A 76 9.54 9.15 6.26
CA ALA A 76 8.96 7.90 5.81
C ALA A 76 8.10 8.07 4.54
N SER A 77 7.49 9.26 4.32
CA SER A 77 6.68 9.58 3.14
C SER A 77 7.46 9.74 1.83
N ILE A 78 8.80 9.72 1.88
CA ILE A 78 9.65 9.84 0.70
C ILE A 78 9.98 8.45 0.15
N PRO A 79 9.47 8.03 -1.03
CA PRO A 79 9.73 6.69 -1.57
C PRO A 79 11.22 6.37 -1.74
N ALA A 80 12.04 7.36 -2.08
CA ALA A 80 13.50 7.20 -2.20
C ALA A 80 14.18 6.76 -0.90
N ASN A 81 13.54 6.91 0.27
CA ASN A 81 14.05 6.47 1.56
C ASN A 81 13.70 5.00 1.88
N LEU A 82 12.74 4.39 1.15
CA LEU A 82 12.31 3.00 1.38
C LEU A 82 13.48 2.00 1.48
N PRO A 83 14.50 2.02 0.60
CA PRO A 83 15.60 1.08 0.70
C PRO A 83 16.40 1.16 2.00
N ARG A 84 16.33 2.31 2.70
CA ARG A 84 17.04 2.51 3.95
C ARG A 84 16.35 1.89 5.16
N TRP A 85 15.01 1.86 5.14
CA TRP A 85 14.25 1.39 6.30
C TRP A 85 13.35 0.19 6.00
N ALA A 86 12.90 -0.01 4.76
CA ALA A 86 12.05 -1.13 4.35
C ALA A 86 12.70 -1.98 3.24
N PRO A 87 13.90 -2.54 3.44
CA PRO A 87 14.55 -3.37 2.42
C PRO A 87 13.78 -4.65 2.12
N GLY A 88 12.87 -5.07 3.00
CA GLY A 88 11.98 -6.21 2.78
C GLY A 88 10.97 -5.98 1.67
N LEU A 89 10.64 -4.73 1.35
CA LEU A 89 9.70 -4.38 0.29
C LEU A 89 10.30 -4.69 -1.09
N GLY A 90 11.59 -4.39 -1.32
CA GLY A 90 12.26 -4.65 -2.58
C GLY A 90 13.73 -4.24 -2.59
N ASN A 91 14.41 -4.67 -3.64
CA ASN A 91 15.86 -4.48 -3.77
C ASN A 91 16.24 -3.07 -4.25
N SER A 92 15.36 -2.42 -4.99
CA SER A 92 15.55 -1.06 -5.50
C SER A 92 14.24 -0.29 -5.55
N VAL A 93 14.35 1.03 -5.49
CA VAL A 93 13.24 1.97 -5.68
C VAL A 93 13.68 2.99 -6.70
N GLU A 94 12.89 3.15 -7.75
CA GLU A 94 13.22 4.00 -8.89
C GLU A 94 12.00 4.87 -9.26
N GLU A 95 12.26 6.11 -9.62
CA GLU A 95 11.26 6.99 -10.21
C GLU A 95 11.38 6.97 -11.73
N ALA A 96 10.28 6.70 -12.42
CA ALA A 96 10.18 6.75 -13.87
C ALA A 96 8.85 7.37 -14.28
N ASP A 97 8.88 8.36 -15.16
CA ASP A 97 7.69 9.08 -15.67
C ASP A 97 6.77 9.63 -14.55
N GLY A 98 7.37 10.13 -13.45
CA GLY A 98 6.63 10.65 -12.29
C GLY A 98 5.94 9.58 -11.44
N GLN A 99 6.28 8.31 -11.63
CA GLN A 99 5.77 7.18 -10.87
C GLN A 99 6.92 6.44 -10.18
N TRP A 100 6.64 5.90 -9.00
CA TRP A 100 7.61 5.12 -8.25
C TRP A 100 7.41 3.62 -8.50
N PHE A 101 8.51 2.93 -8.67
CA PHE A 101 8.57 1.49 -8.86
C PHE A 101 9.49 0.86 -7.84
N VAL A 102 9.12 -0.35 -7.43
CA VAL A 102 9.90 -1.19 -6.52
C VAL A 102 10.17 -2.51 -7.20
N ASP A 103 11.44 -2.91 -7.27
CA ASP A 103 11.84 -4.22 -7.79
C ASP A 103 11.79 -5.24 -6.65
N THR A 104 10.73 -6.04 -6.63
CA THR A 104 10.60 -7.17 -5.72
C THR A 104 11.36 -8.40 -6.27
N PRO A 105 11.58 -9.46 -5.49
CA PRO A 105 12.22 -10.67 -6.00
C PRO A 105 11.50 -11.34 -7.17
N THR A 106 10.23 -11.07 -7.35
CA THR A 106 9.38 -11.73 -8.35
C THR A 106 9.01 -10.84 -9.52
N GLU A 107 8.80 -9.56 -9.28
CA GLU A 107 8.36 -8.61 -10.31
C GLU A 107 8.65 -7.16 -9.92
N ARG A 108 8.62 -6.27 -10.91
CA ARG A 108 8.62 -4.82 -10.69
C ARG A 108 7.19 -4.36 -10.46
N VAL A 109 6.93 -3.72 -9.32
CA VAL A 109 5.61 -3.24 -8.92
C VAL A 109 5.59 -1.72 -8.86
N ARG A 110 4.45 -1.12 -9.22
CA ARG A 110 4.26 0.31 -9.01
C ARG A 110 3.89 0.56 -7.56
N PHE A 111 4.54 1.55 -6.97
CA PHE A 111 4.35 1.98 -5.59
C PHE A 111 3.76 3.40 -5.54
N ALA A 112 2.79 3.64 -4.69
CA ALA A 112 2.25 4.99 -4.47
C ALA A 112 1.80 5.16 -3.02
N PHE A 113 2.26 6.23 -2.36
CA PHE A 113 1.68 6.69 -1.11
C PHE A 113 0.33 7.37 -1.34
N ALA A 114 -0.52 7.39 -0.31
CA ALA A 114 -1.65 8.30 -0.23
C ALA A 114 -1.16 9.76 -0.39
N PRO A 115 -2.00 10.68 -0.87
CA PRO A 115 -1.63 12.09 -0.97
C PRO A 115 -1.08 12.64 0.35
N ARG A 116 -0.07 13.51 0.25
CA ARG A 116 0.54 14.15 1.42
C ARG A 116 -0.53 14.83 2.27
N ASN A 117 -0.44 14.66 3.58
CA ASN A 117 -1.42 15.14 4.54
C ASN A 117 -0.79 15.44 5.89
N ASP A 118 -1.54 16.11 6.76
CA ASP A 118 -1.14 16.49 8.13
C ASP A 118 -1.74 15.53 9.19
N LEU A 119 -2.28 14.38 8.74
CA LEU A 119 -2.95 13.39 9.61
C LEU A 119 -2.08 12.16 9.90
N GLY A 120 -0.81 12.17 9.46
CA GLY A 120 0.09 11.03 9.60
C GLY A 120 -0.28 9.81 8.76
N VAL A 121 -1.12 9.98 7.73
CA VAL A 121 -1.56 8.89 6.85
C VAL A 121 -0.46 8.55 5.86
N LEU A 122 0.16 7.38 6.01
CA LEU A 122 1.16 6.80 5.12
C LEU A 122 0.65 5.56 4.38
N ASP A 123 -0.66 5.48 4.18
CA ASP A 123 -1.24 4.41 3.38
C ASP A 123 -0.58 4.36 2.03
N HIS A 124 -0.30 3.17 1.57
CA HIS A 124 0.33 3.00 0.27
C HIS A 124 -0.26 1.83 -0.50
N TYR A 125 0.07 1.80 -1.76
CA TYR A 125 -0.52 0.91 -2.72
C TYR A 125 0.58 0.30 -3.58
N LEU A 126 0.49 -1.01 -3.75
CA LEU A 126 1.32 -1.77 -4.67
C LEU A 126 0.45 -2.23 -5.83
N THR A 127 0.78 -1.85 -7.05
CA THR A 127 0.10 -2.35 -8.25
C THR A 127 0.99 -3.37 -8.93
N LEU A 128 0.54 -4.62 -8.95
CA LEU A 128 1.23 -5.73 -9.60
C LEU A 128 1.08 -5.67 -11.12
N ASN A 129 1.93 -6.41 -11.85
CA ASN A 129 1.82 -6.53 -13.31
C ASN A 129 0.51 -7.19 -13.76
N SER A 130 -0.14 -7.95 -12.90
CA SER A 130 -1.48 -8.52 -13.11
C SER A 130 -2.59 -7.46 -13.14
N GLY A 131 -2.31 -6.23 -12.67
CA GLY A 131 -3.30 -5.20 -12.40
C GLY A 131 -3.94 -5.28 -11.02
N GLU A 132 -3.60 -6.31 -10.22
CA GLU A 132 -4.03 -6.39 -8.82
C GLU A 132 -3.42 -5.23 -8.02
N VAL A 133 -4.22 -4.66 -7.14
CA VAL A 133 -3.80 -3.57 -6.26
C VAL A 133 -3.85 -4.03 -4.81
N ILE A 134 -2.71 -3.96 -4.15
CA ILE A 134 -2.58 -4.27 -2.72
C ILE A 134 -2.59 -2.96 -1.94
N TYR A 135 -3.58 -2.79 -1.08
CA TYR A 135 -3.68 -1.64 -0.18
C TYR A 135 -3.06 -1.96 1.17
N VAL A 136 -2.15 -1.11 1.62
CA VAL A 136 -1.39 -1.25 2.84
C VAL A 136 -1.61 -0.05 3.75
N PRO A 137 -2.39 -0.20 4.84
CA PRO A 137 -2.58 0.88 5.81
C PRO A 137 -1.34 1.08 6.67
N MET A 138 -0.89 2.33 6.77
CA MET A 138 0.20 2.75 7.66
C MET A 138 -0.08 4.13 8.23
N ARG A 139 0.24 4.34 9.50
CA ARG A 139 0.01 5.62 10.21
C ARG A 139 1.21 5.99 11.05
N VAL A 140 1.47 7.29 11.14
CA VAL A 140 2.33 7.88 12.16
C VAL A 140 1.43 8.65 13.13
N ILE A 141 1.48 8.28 14.39
CA ILE A 141 0.62 8.83 15.45
C ILE A 141 1.52 9.57 16.42
N ALA A 142 1.19 10.82 16.75
CA ALA A 142 1.92 11.58 17.76
C ALA A 142 1.68 10.98 19.15
N ASP A 143 2.75 10.84 19.94
CA ASP A 143 2.71 10.33 21.30
C ASP A 143 3.66 11.16 22.19
N GLU A 144 3.10 12.08 22.95
CA GLU A 144 3.86 13.03 23.79
C GLU A 144 5.00 13.73 23.02
N SER A 145 6.26 13.36 23.35
CA SER A 145 7.46 13.89 22.67
C SER A 145 7.96 13.03 21.52
N GLY A 146 7.33 11.88 21.27
CA GLY A 146 7.68 10.92 20.24
C GLY A 146 6.54 10.64 19.28
N SER A 147 6.63 9.49 18.64
CA SER A 147 5.57 8.99 17.75
C SER A 147 5.49 7.47 17.79
N GLU A 148 4.34 6.95 17.39
CA GLU A 148 4.12 5.55 17.14
C GLU A 148 3.82 5.36 15.65
N VAL A 149 4.55 4.46 15.00
CA VAL A 149 4.25 4.04 13.61
C VAL A 149 3.46 2.75 13.69
N VAL A 150 2.24 2.75 13.12
CA VAL A 150 1.36 1.57 13.08
C VAL A 150 1.22 1.11 11.64
N PHE A 151 1.50 -0.17 11.41
CA PHE A 151 1.39 -0.82 10.12
C PHE A 151 0.39 -1.98 10.21
N THR A 152 -0.50 -2.11 9.21
CA THR A 152 -1.47 -3.20 9.16
C THR A 152 -1.11 -4.21 8.09
N VAL A 153 -0.71 -5.40 8.53
CA VAL A 153 -0.53 -6.57 7.65
C VAL A 153 -1.87 -7.27 7.51
N ARG A 154 -2.31 -7.54 6.29
CA ARG A 154 -3.55 -8.26 6.00
C ARG A 154 -3.26 -9.61 5.39
N ARG A 155 -3.92 -10.65 5.90
CA ARG A 155 -3.87 -11.98 5.29
C ARG A 155 -4.57 -11.94 3.94
N ARG A 156 -3.86 -12.27 2.88
CA ARG A 156 -4.42 -12.38 1.54
C ARG A 156 -5.03 -13.78 1.30
N PRO A 157 -6.01 -13.92 0.41
CA PRO A 157 -6.55 -15.21 0.04
C PRO A 157 -5.46 -16.21 -0.38
N GLY A 158 -5.49 -17.41 0.16
CA GLY A 158 -4.52 -18.48 -0.15
C GLY A 158 -3.20 -18.40 0.61
N MET A 159 -3.01 -17.39 1.46
CA MET A 159 -1.81 -17.24 2.29
C MET A 159 -1.82 -18.23 3.47
N THR A 160 -0.75 -18.95 3.65
CA THR A 160 -0.56 -19.86 4.79
C THR A 160 -0.27 -19.09 6.08
N ASP A 161 -0.37 -19.74 7.24
CA ASP A 161 -0.03 -19.14 8.54
C ASP A 161 1.44 -18.74 8.59
N ASP A 162 2.32 -19.58 8.05
CA ASP A 162 3.76 -19.31 8.02
C ASP A 162 4.11 -18.10 7.13
N GLU A 163 3.46 -17.97 5.98
CA GLU A 163 3.63 -16.79 5.10
C GLU A 163 3.12 -15.52 5.75
N PHE A 164 1.94 -15.58 6.39
CA PHE A 164 1.37 -14.43 7.09
C PHE A 164 2.24 -13.99 8.27
N LYS A 165 2.75 -14.98 9.02
CA LYS A 165 3.71 -14.70 10.10
C LYS A 165 5.02 -14.09 9.57
N ALA A 166 5.55 -14.63 8.47
CA ALA A 166 6.79 -14.12 7.88
C ALA A 166 6.64 -12.68 7.38
N ASP A 167 5.49 -12.31 6.81
CA ASP A 167 5.18 -10.93 6.42
C ASP A 167 5.14 -10.02 7.66
N GLY A 168 4.51 -10.46 8.74
CA GLY A 168 4.49 -9.73 10.01
C GLY A 168 5.89 -9.50 10.60
N ASP A 169 6.72 -10.55 10.64
CA ASP A 169 8.09 -10.47 11.14
C ASP A 169 8.96 -9.51 10.28
N ALA A 170 8.75 -9.51 8.96
CA ALA A 170 9.43 -8.60 8.04
C ALA A 170 9.05 -7.13 8.31
N VAL A 171 7.75 -6.86 8.49
CA VAL A 171 7.27 -5.51 8.84
C VAL A 171 7.86 -5.04 10.17
N ALA A 172 7.86 -5.89 11.19
CA ALA A 172 8.43 -5.54 12.49
C ALA A 172 9.93 -5.19 12.37
N ALA A 173 10.68 -5.93 11.56
CA ALA A 173 12.09 -5.65 11.30
C ALA A 173 12.30 -4.32 10.56
N ASP A 174 11.44 -4.00 9.60
CA ASP A 174 11.48 -2.76 8.84
C ASP A 174 11.16 -1.55 9.72
N LEU A 175 10.13 -1.63 10.57
CA LEU A 175 9.79 -0.55 11.51
C LEU A 175 10.91 -0.34 12.55
N ALA A 176 11.51 -1.41 13.08
CA ALA A 176 12.67 -1.31 13.97
C ALA A 176 13.87 -0.68 13.26
N ARG A 177 14.02 -0.87 11.94
CA ARG A 177 15.05 -0.20 11.16
C ARG A 177 14.73 1.28 10.94
N LEU A 178 13.47 1.63 10.65
CA LEU A 178 13.02 3.02 10.56
C LEU A 178 13.36 3.79 11.84
N LYS A 179 13.06 3.19 13.00
CA LYS A 179 13.44 3.74 14.31
C LYS A 179 14.93 4.03 14.39
N ARG A 180 15.78 3.05 14.11
CA ARG A 180 17.24 3.23 14.17
C ARG A 180 17.73 4.36 13.28
N VAL A 181 17.24 4.42 12.04
CA VAL A 181 17.64 5.44 11.07
C VAL A 181 17.26 6.85 11.52
N LEU A 182 16.18 7.00 12.27
CA LEU A 182 15.68 8.31 12.72
C LEU A 182 16.28 8.72 14.07
N GLU A 183 16.71 7.77 14.88
CA GLU A 183 17.28 8.03 16.22
C GLU A 183 18.82 8.12 16.22
N GLU A 184 19.50 7.78 15.09
CA GLU A 184 20.93 8.01 14.88
C GLU A 184 21.23 9.51 14.62
#